data_c6e1f7af22cf9134b713bc56cbe8511d
#
_entry.id   c6e1f7af22cf9134b713bc56cbe8511d
#
_cell.length_a   1.000
_cell.length_b   1.000
_cell.length_c   1.000
_cell.angle_alpha   90.00
_cell.angle_beta   90.00
_cell.angle_gamma   90.00
#
_symmetry.space_group_name_H-M   'P 1'
#
loop_
_entity.id
_entity.type
_entity.pdbx_description
1 polymer ?
#
loop_
_entity_poly.entity_id
_entity_poly.type
_entity_poly.pdbx_seq_one_letter_code
_entity_poly.pdbx_strand_id
1 'polypeptide(L)'
;MEDRIANINMTINNDDDFLSHFCETGKPLISTELADFIENSANDFHPNEKLSLNIYSNCITDDEKVIYNQAIKNYFQLQLKDVIRSLKQKRIIAVSFSIVGIIALAFMFICSNMGIKQIWIECINIFAWVFIWE
;
A
#
# COMPACT_ATOMS: atom_id res chain seq x y z
N MET A 1 21.01 -12.70 13.60
CA MET A 1 19.78 -12.98 12.81
C MET A 1 20.26 -13.13 11.39
N GLU A 2 20.33 -14.35 10.87
CA GLU A 2 20.76 -14.57 9.48
C GLU A 2 19.77 -13.91 8.54
N ASP A 3 20.25 -13.03 7.68
CA ASP A 3 19.49 -12.43 6.58
C ASP A 3 19.11 -13.55 5.59
N ARG A 4 17.97 -14.20 5.82
CA ARG A 4 17.43 -15.16 4.86
C ARG A 4 17.01 -14.41 3.62
N ILE A 5 17.61 -14.73 2.49
CA ILE A 5 17.22 -14.23 1.18
C ILE A 5 16.27 -15.25 0.57
N ALA A 6 15.03 -14.88 0.38
CA ALA A 6 14.05 -15.70 -0.33
C ALA A 6 14.20 -15.46 -1.84
N ASN A 7 14.27 -16.54 -2.62
CA ASN A 7 14.47 -16.48 -4.06
C ASN A 7 13.17 -16.78 -4.80
N ILE A 8 12.73 -15.84 -5.61
CA ILE A 8 11.65 -16.05 -6.59
C ILE A 8 12.34 -16.39 -7.91
N ASN A 9 12.11 -17.59 -8.41
CA ASN A 9 12.70 -18.07 -9.65
C ASN A 9 11.62 -18.13 -10.73
N MET A 10 11.83 -17.47 -11.86
CA MET A 10 10.93 -17.51 -13.00
C MET A 10 11.70 -17.79 -14.29
N THR A 11 11.05 -18.51 -15.20
CA THR A 11 11.60 -18.80 -16.53
C THR A 11 10.73 -18.15 -17.58
N ILE A 12 11.35 -17.43 -18.51
CA ILE A 12 10.69 -16.73 -19.63
C ILE A 12 11.13 -17.39 -20.92
N ASN A 13 10.17 -17.97 -21.64
CA ASN A 13 10.39 -18.60 -22.94
C ASN A 13 10.07 -17.66 -24.11
N ASN A 14 9.23 -16.66 -23.90
CA ASN A 14 8.88 -15.60 -24.83
C ASN A 14 8.70 -14.30 -24.04
N ASP A 15 9.26 -13.22 -24.53
CA ASP A 15 9.28 -11.91 -23.86
C ASP A 15 8.33 -10.88 -24.50
N ASP A 16 7.54 -11.27 -25.51
CA ASP A 16 6.58 -10.37 -26.20
C ASP A 16 5.64 -9.65 -25.21
N ASP A 17 5.22 -10.35 -24.15
CA ASP A 17 4.31 -9.83 -23.14
C ASP A 17 5.01 -9.37 -21.84
N PHE A 18 6.34 -9.22 -21.84
CA PHE A 18 7.07 -8.77 -20.66
C PHE A 18 6.75 -7.32 -20.31
N LEU A 19 6.70 -6.46 -21.30
CA LEU A 19 6.41 -5.04 -21.14
C LEU A 19 4.93 -4.75 -21.37
N SER A 20 4.42 -3.78 -20.64
CA SER A 20 3.09 -3.25 -20.87
C SER A 20 3.03 -2.52 -22.21
N HIS A 21 1.98 -2.77 -22.99
CA HIS A 21 1.69 -2.03 -24.22
C HIS A 21 1.34 -0.55 -23.94
N PHE A 22 0.99 -0.22 -22.70
CA PHE A 22 0.61 1.12 -22.26
C PHE A 22 1.65 1.63 -21.27
N CYS A 23 2.58 2.44 -21.74
CA CYS A 23 3.56 3.10 -20.88
C CYS A 23 3.81 4.54 -21.35
N GLU A 24 4.22 5.39 -20.42
CA GLU A 24 4.68 6.75 -20.73
C GLU A 24 6.02 6.68 -21.45
N THR A 25 6.22 7.54 -22.47
CA THR A 25 7.46 7.59 -23.23
C THR A 25 8.68 7.69 -22.31
N GLY A 26 9.60 6.74 -22.45
CA GLY A 26 10.83 6.67 -21.65
C GLY A 26 10.66 6.08 -20.25
N LYS A 27 9.46 5.59 -19.87
CA LYS A 27 9.22 4.90 -18.59
C LYS A 27 8.58 3.54 -18.85
N PRO A 28 9.36 2.55 -19.26
CA PRO A 28 8.83 1.20 -19.47
C PRO A 28 8.24 0.66 -18.17
N LEU A 29 7.15 -0.09 -18.31
CA LEU A 29 6.48 -0.80 -17.23
C LEU A 29 6.35 -2.27 -17.61
N ILE A 30 6.38 -3.16 -16.64
CA ILE A 30 6.06 -4.58 -16.85
C ILE A 30 4.57 -4.77 -17.08
N SER A 31 4.21 -5.87 -17.75
CA SER A 31 2.81 -6.24 -17.92
C SER A 31 2.15 -6.55 -16.57
N THR A 32 0.84 -6.40 -16.51
CA THR A 32 0.07 -6.67 -15.29
C THR A 32 0.17 -8.16 -14.90
N GLU A 33 0.16 -9.05 -15.89
CA GLU A 33 0.26 -10.49 -15.66
C GLU A 33 1.59 -10.88 -15.00
N LEU A 34 2.69 -10.30 -15.48
CA LEU A 34 4.01 -10.50 -14.87
C LEU A 34 4.08 -9.92 -13.46
N ALA A 35 3.50 -8.75 -13.26
CA ALA A 35 3.46 -8.11 -11.96
C ALA A 35 2.67 -8.94 -10.93
N ASP A 36 1.50 -9.44 -11.32
CA ASP A 36 0.66 -10.30 -10.48
C ASP A 36 1.39 -11.60 -10.10
N PHE A 37 2.13 -12.19 -11.04
CA PHE A 37 2.96 -13.36 -10.76
C PHE A 37 4.02 -13.06 -9.69
N ILE A 38 4.74 -11.96 -9.83
CA ILE A 38 5.79 -11.56 -8.88
C ILE A 38 5.17 -11.26 -7.51
N GLU A 39 4.06 -10.52 -7.46
CA GLU A 39 3.37 -10.18 -6.21
C GLU A 39 2.83 -11.42 -5.51
N ASN A 40 2.18 -12.33 -6.23
CA ASN A 40 1.68 -13.58 -5.67
C ASN A 40 2.83 -14.45 -5.13
N SER A 41 3.92 -14.57 -5.88
CA SER A 41 5.10 -15.31 -5.43
C SER A 41 5.77 -14.66 -4.21
N ALA A 42 5.74 -13.35 -4.12
CA ALA A 42 6.29 -12.62 -2.97
C ALA A 42 5.44 -12.81 -1.69
N ASN A 43 4.12 -12.98 -1.84
CA ASN A 43 3.21 -13.20 -0.71
C ASN A 43 3.42 -14.55 0.01
N ASP A 44 4.10 -15.51 -0.63
CA ASP A 44 4.45 -16.78 -0.01
C ASP A 44 5.57 -16.65 1.03
N PHE A 45 6.25 -15.51 1.06
CA PHE A 45 7.37 -15.25 1.95
C PHE A 45 6.99 -14.29 3.09
N HIS A 46 7.79 -14.35 4.17
CA HIS A 46 7.55 -13.47 5.30
C HIS A 46 7.88 -12.00 4.96
N PRO A 47 7.07 -11.00 5.39
CA PRO A 47 7.25 -9.58 5.02
C PRO A 47 8.62 -8.97 5.35
N ASN A 48 9.37 -9.56 6.27
CA ASN A 48 10.68 -9.08 6.70
C ASN A 48 11.85 -9.78 5.98
N GLU A 49 11.58 -10.74 5.08
CA GLU A 49 12.63 -11.42 4.33
C GLU A 49 13.05 -10.58 3.12
N LYS A 50 14.33 -10.59 2.82
CA LYS A 50 14.85 -9.98 1.59
C LYS A 50 14.50 -10.86 0.41
N LEU A 51 13.85 -10.31 -0.59
CA LEU A 51 13.47 -11.03 -1.81
C LEU A 51 14.52 -10.81 -2.90
N SER A 52 14.85 -11.88 -3.61
CA SER A 52 15.68 -11.88 -4.82
C SER A 52 14.87 -12.47 -5.97
N LEU A 53 14.66 -11.69 -7.02
CA LEU A 53 14.00 -12.16 -8.24
C LEU A 53 15.07 -12.63 -9.24
N ASN A 54 15.05 -13.91 -9.58
CA ASN A 54 15.91 -14.52 -10.56
C ASN A 54 15.12 -14.85 -11.83
N ILE A 55 15.49 -14.22 -12.93
CA ILE A 55 14.84 -14.41 -14.22
C ILE A 55 15.76 -15.22 -15.13
N TYR A 56 15.30 -16.39 -15.52
CA TYR A 56 16.00 -17.28 -16.46
C TYR A 56 15.34 -17.14 -17.85
N SER A 57 16.13 -16.77 -18.84
CA SER A 57 15.61 -16.61 -20.20
C SER A 57 16.70 -16.87 -21.24
N ASN A 58 16.30 -17.45 -22.36
CA ASN A 58 17.14 -17.66 -23.54
C ASN A 58 16.78 -16.67 -24.68
N CYS A 59 15.68 -15.91 -24.53
CA CYS A 59 15.19 -14.97 -25.55
C CYS A 59 15.61 -13.52 -25.31
N ILE A 60 16.00 -13.16 -24.07
CA ILE A 60 16.30 -11.79 -23.66
C ILE A 60 17.76 -11.43 -23.98
N THR A 61 17.96 -10.35 -24.73
CA THR A 61 19.30 -9.81 -25.04
C THR A 61 19.84 -8.96 -23.86
N ASP A 62 21.14 -8.67 -23.88
CA ASP A 62 21.77 -7.89 -22.80
C ASP A 62 21.25 -6.45 -22.74
N ASP A 63 20.89 -5.87 -23.88
CA ASP A 63 20.31 -4.52 -23.96
C ASP A 63 18.89 -4.50 -23.35
N GLU A 64 18.10 -5.52 -23.63
CA GLU A 64 16.73 -5.68 -23.08
C GLU A 64 16.73 -5.92 -21.57
N LYS A 65 17.73 -6.60 -21.03
CA LYS A 65 17.89 -6.79 -19.57
C LYS A 65 17.89 -5.47 -18.81
N VAL A 66 18.52 -4.44 -19.38
CA VAL A 66 18.56 -3.11 -18.75
C VAL A 66 17.17 -2.49 -18.76
N ILE A 67 16.44 -2.61 -19.86
CA ILE A 67 15.08 -2.06 -20.03
C ILE A 67 14.11 -2.80 -19.08
N TYR A 68 14.19 -4.12 -19.02
CA TYR A 68 13.31 -4.95 -18.18
C TYR A 68 13.55 -4.72 -16.69
N ASN A 69 14.81 -4.58 -16.27
CA ASN A 69 15.15 -4.20 -14.91
C ASN A 69 14.57 -2.82 -14.55
N GLN A 70 14.63 -1.88 -15.48
CA GLN A 70 14.06 -0.55 -15.29
C GLN A 70 12.53 -0.61 -15.25
N ALA A 71 11.90 -1.43 -16.08
CA ALA A 71 10.45 -1.62 -16.11
C ALA A 71 9.91 -2.20 -14.79
N ILE A 72 10.58 -3.22 -14.24
CA ILE A 72 10.26 -3.80 -12.94
C ILE A 72 10.35 -2.74 -11.84
N LYS A 73 11.45 -1.99 -11.80
CA LYS A 73 11.64 -0.92 -10.81
C LYS A 73 10.57 0.16 -10.92
N ASN A 74 10.27 0.62 -12.13
CA ASN A 74 9.28 1.64 -12.36
C ASN A 74 7.89 1.21 -11.88
N TYR A 75 7.51 -0.04 -12.18
CA TYR A 75 6.22 -0.60 -11.77
C TYR A 75 6.09 -0.60 -10.24
N PHE A 76 7.03 -1.22 -9.54
CA PHE A 76 6.95 -1.32 -8.08
C PHE A 76 7.13 0.04 -7.38
N GLN A 77 7.89 0.97 -7.94
CA GLN A 77 7.95 2.34 -7.42
C GLN A 77 6.63 3.08 -7.56
N LEU A 78 5.90 2.86 -8.64
CA LEU A 78 4.58 3.44 -8.85
C LEU A 78 3.57 2.86 -7.85
N GLN A 79 3.53 1.55 -7.72
CA GLN A 79 2.72 0.83 -6.73
C GLN A 79 3.00 1.33 -5.30
N LEU A 80 4.27 1.41 -4.92
CA LEU A 80 4.67 1.89 -3.60
C LEU A 80 4.19 3.32 -3.35
N LYS A 81 4.30 4.20 -4.35
CA LYS A 81 3.83 5.58 -4.26
C LYS A 81 2.32 5.66 -4.03
N ASP A 82 1.55 4.83 -4.73
CA ASP A 82 0.10 4.78 -4.60
C ASP A 82 -0.34 4.24 -3.23
N VAL A 83 0.32 3.19 -2.75
CA VAL A 83 0.09 2.66 -1.40
C VAL A 83 0.39 3.71 -0.34
N ILE A 84 1.54 4.39 -0.42
CA ILE A 84 1.92 5.45 0.52
C ILE A 84 0.90 6.60 0.48
N ARG A 85 0.43 6.98 -0.71
CA ARG A 85 -0.57 8.02 -0.88
C ARG A 85 -1.90 7.64 -0.22
N SER A 86 -2.36 6.42 -0.44
CA SER A 86 -3.59 5.90 0.15
C SER A 86 -3.51 5.81 1.68
N LEU A 87 -2.37 5.37 2.21
CA LEU A 87 -2.11 5.34 3.65
C LEU A 87 -2.12 6.74 4.27
N LYS A 88 -1.50 7.73 3.60
CA LYS A 88 -1.54 9.12 4.05
C LYS A 88 -2.96 9.67 4.10
N GLN A 89 -3.77 9.40 3.07
CA GLN A 89 -5.17 9.83 3.05
C GLN A 89 -5.97 9.19 4.20
N LYS A 90 -5.87 7.88 4.39
CA LYS A 90 -6.53 7.17 5.49
C LYS A 90 -6.10 7.71 6.85
N ARG A 91 -4.79 7.98 7.03
CA ARG A 91 -4.27 8.55 8.28
C ARG A 91 -4.84 9.95 8.55
N ILE A 92 -4.95 10.81 7.54
CA ILE A 92 -5.53 12.16 7.69
C ILE A 92 -6.98 12.05 8.13
N ILE A 93 -7.76 11.17 7.50
CA ILE A 93 -9.16 10.94 7.85
C ILE A 93 -9.28 10.46 9.30
N ALA A 94 -8.51 9.44 9.71
CA ALA A 94 -8.54 8.91 11.07
C ALA A 94 -8.17 9.97 12.11
N VAL A 95 -7.15 10.80 11.86
CA VAL A 95 -6.77 11.90 12.76
C VAL A 95 -7.88 12.96 12.83
N SER A 96 -8.52 13.30 11.70
CA SER A 96 -9.66 14.23 11.69
C SER A 96 -10.81 13.73 12.57
N PHE A 97 -11.20 12.47 12.43
CA PHE A 97 -12.26 11.89 13.26
C PHE A 97 -11.88 11.87 14.74
N SER A 98 -10.64 11.52 15.06
CA SER A 98 -10.17 11.55 16.44
C SER A 98 -10.25 12.95 17.07
N ILE A 99 -9.89 13.98 16.33
CA ILE A 99 -9.98 15.38 16.81
C ILE A 99 -11.44 15.76 17.08
N VAL A 100 -12.35 15.42 16.16
CA VAL A 100 -13.80 15.69 16.33
C VAL A 100 -14.33 14.96 17.58
N GLY A 101 -13.96 13.71 17.79
CA GLY A 101 -14.31 12.95 18.99
C GLY A 101 -13.84 13.60 20.28
N ILE A 102 -12.58 14.05 20.32
CA ILE A 102 -12.01 14.74 21.48
C ILE A 102 -12.75 16.06 21.78
N ILE A 103 -13.06 16.85 20.73
CA ILE A 103 -13.84 18.10 20.87
C ILE A 103 -15.24 17.81 21.44
N ALA A 104 -15.90 16.75 20.94
CA ALA A 104 -17.22 16.35 21.42
C ALA A 104 -17.18 15.93 22.90
N LEU A 105 -16.16 15.19 23.34
CA LEU A 105 -15.98 14.84 24.75
C LEU A 105 -15.72 16.06 25.63
N ALA A 106 -14.89 17.00 25.18
CA ALA A 106 -14.63 18.24 25.90
C ALA A 106 -15.94 19.07 26.05
N PHE A 107 -16.73 19.15 24.98
CA PHE A 107 -18.02 19.82 25.00
C PHE A 107 -19.01 19.15 25.95
N MET A 108 -19.06 17.81 25.96
CA MET A 108 -19.85 17.03 26.91
C MET A 108 -19.48 17.37 28.36
N PHE A 109 -18.20 17.48 28.68
CA PHE A 109 -17.73 17.82 30.03
C PHE A 109 -18.18 19.21 30.45
N ILE A 110 -18.16 20.19 29.56
CA ILE A 110 -18.64 21.56 29.80
C ILE A 110 -20.16 21.55 30.05
N CYS A 111 -20.93 20.84 29.22
CA CYS A 111 -22.39 20.72 29.33
C CYS A 111 -22.81 20.06 30.66
N SER A 112 -22.06 19.05 31.07
CA SER A 112 -22.29 18.36 32.36
C SER A 112 -22.15 19.33 33.56
N ASN A 113 -21.18 20.24 33.49
CA ASN A 113 -20.94 21.23 34.55
C ASN A 113 -22.01 22.35 34.55
N MET A 114 -22.73 22.57 33.46
CA MET A 114 -23.78 23.56 33.31
C MET A 114 -25.17 23.02 33.73
N GLY A 115 -25.28 21.78 34.19
CA GLY A 115 -26.54 21.19 34.66
C GLY A 115 -27.54 20.81 33.57
N ILE A 116 -27.03 20.53 32.35
CA ILE A 116 -27.85 20.07 31.22
C ILE A 116 -28.38 18.65 31.53
N LYS A 117 -29.61 18.35 31.04
CA LYS A 117 -30.25 17.04 31.27
C LYS A 117 -29.35 15.90 30.83
N GLN A 118 -29.23 14.90 31.69
CA GLN A 118 -28.34 13.74 31.50
C GLN A 118 -28.51 12.99 30.16
N ILE A 119 -29.73 12.97 29.62
CA ILE A 119 -30.05 12.35 28.34
C ILE A 119 -29.23 12.97 27.18
N TRP A 120 -29.05 14.28 27.17
CA TRP A 120 -28.28 14.95 26.11
C TRP A 120 -26.77 14.63 26.22
N ILE A 121 -26.28 14.48 27.44
CA ILE A 121 -24.89 14.12 27.72
C ILE A 121 -24.60 12.69 27.23
N GLU A 122 -25.52 11.76 27.45
CA GLU A 122 -25.39 10.38 26.95
C GLU A 122 -25.40 10.30 25.41
N CYS A 123 -26.27 11.07 24.75
CA CYS A 123 -26.26 11.14 23.28
C CYS A 123 -24.94 11.65 22.72
N ILE A 124 -24.37 12.70 23.30
CA ILE A 124 -23.07 13.26 22.86
C ILE A 124 -21.93 12.24 23.11
N ASN A 125 -22.00 11.52 24.24
CA ASN A 125 -21.03 10.49 24.57
C ASN A 125 -21.02 9.34 23.53
N ILE A 126 -22.20 8.84 23.17
CA ILE A 126 -22.33 7.81 22.14
C ILE A 126 -21.77 8.31 20.80
N PHE A 127 -22.09 9.56 20.41
CA PHE A 127 -21.57 10.17 19.19
C PHE A 127 -20.05 10.26 19.21
N ALA A 128 -19.45 10.73 20.29
CA ALA A 128 -18.00 10.83 20.45
C ALA A 128 -17.30 9.48 20.32
N TRP A 129 -17.87 8.42 20.91
CA TRP A 129 -17.35 7.07 20.82
C TRP A 129 -17.37 6.53 19.39
N VAL A 130 -18.42 6.76 18.63
CA VAL A 130 -18.50 6.34 17.22
C VAL A 130 -17.36 6.96 16.40
N PHE A 131 -17.05 8.24 16.60
CA PHE A 131 -15.96 8.93 15.90
C PHE A 131 -14.54 8.49 16.32
N ILE A 132 -14.40 7.93 17.51
CA ILE A 132 -13.09 7.46 17.99
C ILE A 132 -12.81 6.03 17.50
N TRP A 133 -13.86 5.23 17.28
CA TRP A 133 -13.72 3.81 16.93
C TRP A 133 -13.65 3.54 15.42
N GLU A 134 -13.92 4.46 14.54
CA GLU A 134 -13.85 4.31 13.09
C GLU A 134 -12.48 4.73 12.52
#